data_879bf8c0df11854334db54a103170e2a
#
_entry.id   879bf8c0df11854334db54a103170e2a
#
_cell.length_a   1.000
_cell.length_b   1.000
_cell.length_c   1.000
_cell.angle_alpha   90.00
_cell.angle_beta   90.00
_cell.angle_gamma   90.00
#
_symmetry.space_group_name_H-M   'P 1'
#
loop_
_entity.id
_entity.type
_entity.pdbx_description
1 polymer ?
#
loop_
_entity_poly.entity_id
_entity_poly.type
_entity_poly.pdbx_seq_one_letter_code
_entity_poly.pdbx_strand_id
1 'polypeptide(L)'
;MTDHAERRTESLAADDHSIARGGAILRAGGLVAMPTETVYGLAGDATSERAIAAIYAAKERPVFNPLIAHVLDGEAAMREAVFNADARALAQAFWPGPLTLIAPAAPQCRVALLARAGLDSVALRAPSHPVARALIAAAGVPLVAPSANRSGHVSPTRAAHVLADLDGRIDLILDAGPTSLGLESTIVACLGETPRLLRHGAVPREALEAVLGRALGRHERAPGAALLAPGLLASHYAPRAGLRLAATDAAPFEAALDFGGALSASAAATRLDLSPAADLAEAAANLFAHLRLLDASGLSMIAVAPIPTTGLGAAINDRLRRAAAPRMVET
;
A
#
# COMPACT_ATOMS: atom_id res chain seq x y z
N MET A 1 -6.57 39.19 -3.83
CA MET A 1 -5.45 38.55 -3.11
C MET A 1 -6.10 37.59 -2.13
N THR A 2 -6.28 36.33 -2.52
CA THR A 2 -6.79 35.28 -1.63
C THR A 2 -5.62 34.86 -0.74
N ASP A 3 -5.77 35.10 0.54
CA ASP A 3 -4.87 34.65 1.60
C ASP A 3 -4.82 33.11 1.55
N HIS A 4 -3.82 32.56 0.90
CA HIS A 4 -3.46 31.16 1.03
C HIS A 4 -2.70 31.03 2.35
N ALA A 5 -3.44 30.99 3.47
CA ALA A 5 -2.88 30.47 4.70
C ALA A 5 -2.23 29.12 4.34
N GLU A 6 -0.92 29.01 4.51
CA GLU A 6 -0.19 27.78 4.24
C GLU A 6 -0.87 26.65 5.02
N ARG A 7 -1.52 25.73 4.29
CA ARG A 7 -2.16 24.56 4.88
C ARG A 7 -1.07 23.77 5.57
N ARG A 8 -1.11 23.66 6.88
CA ARG A 8 -0.16 22.87 7.66
C ARG A 8 -0.80 21.53 7.98
N THR A 9 -0.09 20.43 7.68
CA THR A 9 -0.51 19.09 8.08
C THR A 9 -0.23 18.91 9.57
N GLU A 10 -1.27 18.57 10.34
CA GLU A 10 -1.08 18.23 11.75
C GLU A 10 -0.66 16.76 11.88
N SER A 11 0.23 16.46 12.83
CA SER A 11 0.59 15.07 13.19
C SER A 11 0.32 14.90 14.68
N LEU A 12 -0.60 13.99 15.02
CA LEU A 12 -1.05 13.73 16.38
C LEU A 12 -0.86 12.26 16.74
N ALA A 13 -0.57 11.96 18.00
CA ALA A 13 -0.65 10.60 18.51
C ALA A 13 -2.06 10.04 18.30
N ALA A 14 -2.14 8.77 17.93
CA ALA A 14 -3.42 8.11 17.61
C ALA A 14 -4.15 7.66 18.89
N ASP A 15 -4.71 8.61 19.63
CA ASP A 15 -5.61 8.40 20.77
C ASP A 15 -7.08 8.56 20.36
N ASP A 16 -8.00 8.30 21.28
CA ASP A 16 -9.44 8.37 21.02
C ASP A 16 -9.88 9.77 20.57
N HIS A 17 -9.27 10.84 21.11
CA HIS A 17 -9.60 12.21 20.75
C HIS A 17 -9.18 12.53 19.31
N SER A 18 -7.95 12.21 18.95
CA SER A 18 -7.43 12.43 17.61
C SER A 18 -8.12 11.57 16.56
N ILE A 19 -8.51 10.32 16.90
CA ILE A 19 -9.32 9.43 16.04
C ILE A 19 -10.71 10.02 15.81
N ALA A 20 -11.40 10.48 16.85
CA ALA A 20 -12.71 11.14 16.73
C ALA A 20 -12.64 12.40 15.84
N ARG A 21 -11.58 13.20 16.02
CA ARG A 21 -11.28 14.38 15.18
C ARG A 21 -11.01 13.97 13.73
N GLY A 22 -10.22 12.91 13.50
CA GLY A 22 -9.98 12.34 12.16
C GLY A 22 -11.28 11.93 11.47
N GLY A 23 -12.19 11.26 12.21
CA GLY A 23 -13.51 10.91 11.73
C GLY A 23 -14.35 12.13 11.31
N ALA A 24 -14.30 13.22 12.08
CA ALA A 24 -14.98 14.48 11.75
C ALA A 24 -14.39 15.12 10.48
N ILE A 25 -13.05 15.13 10.33
CA ILE A 25 -12.36 15.62 9.12
C ILE A 25 -12.81 14.84 7.90
N LEU A 26 -12.84 13.51 7.97
CA LEU A 26 -13.26 12.63 6.86
C LEU A 26 -14.72 12.88 6.46
N ARG A 27 -15.66 13.00 7.42
CA ARG A 27 -17.07 13.35 7.16
C ARG A 27 -17.22 14.72 6.49
N ALA A 28 -16.33 15.67 6.79
CA ALA A 28 -16.29 16.97 6.14
C ALA A 28 -15.65 16.94 4.73
N GLY A 29 -15.15 15.78 4.28
CA GLY A 29 -14.48 15.59 3.00
C GLY A 29 -13.00 15.95 3.00
N GLY A 30 -12.37 16.04 4.19
CA GLY A 30 -10.94 16.19 4.35
C GLY A 30 -10.17 14.88 4.24
N LEU A 31 -8.84 14.93 4.39
CA LEU A 31 -7.93 13.80 4.20
C LEU A 31 -7.14 13.51 5.47
N VAL A 32 -7.10 12.24 5.88
CA VAL A 32 -6.40 11.79 7.07
C VAL A 32 -5.44 10.65 6.71
N ALA A 33 -4.16 10.77 7.04
CA ALA A 33 -3.26 9.64 6.97
C ALA A 33 -3.44 8.77 8.21
N MET A 34 -3.72 7.47 7.99
CA MET A 34 -3.98 6.51 9.05
C MET A 34 -2.96 5.35 9.00
N PRO A 35 -2.48 4.87 10.16
CA PRO A 35 -1.70 3.64 10.22
C PRO A 35 -2.57 2.42 9.92
N THR A 36 -2.01 1.47 9.19
CA THR A 36 -2.55 0.11 9.09
C THR A 36 -1.47 -0.88 9.48
N GLU A 37 -1.79 -2.18 9.56
CA GLU A 37 -0.78 -3.22 9.78
C GLU A 37 0.21 -3.33 8.61
N THR A 38 -0.16 -2.85 7.42
CA THR A 38 0.65 -2.91 6.19
C THR A 38 1.52 -1.68 5.99
N VAL A 39 0.92 -0.56 5.62
CA VAL A 39 1.57 0.75 5.40
C VAL A 39 0.61 1.85 5.86
N TYR A 40 1.08 3.08 6.02
CA TYR A 40 0.18 4.21 6.21
C TYR A 40 -0.64 4.47 4.96
N GLY A 41 -1.98 4.59 5.14
CA GLY A 41 -2.93 4.88 4.08
C GLY A 41 -3.44 6.31 4.15
N LEU A 42 -3.62 6.97 3.00
CA LEU A 42 -4.27 8.28 2.92
C LEU A 42 -5.78 8.08 2.79
N ALA A 43 -6.49 8.23 3.91
CA ALA A 43 -7.92 8.02 4.00
C ALA A 43 -8.72 9.22 3.50
N GLY A 44 -9.78 8.94 2.77
CA GLY A 44 -10.86 9.85 2.40
C GLY A 44 -12.18 9.09 2.29
N ASP A 45 -13.29 9.80 2.39
CA ASP A 45 -14.64 9.23 2.25
C ASP A 45 -14.80 8.58 0.86
N ALA A 46 -15.00 7.26 0.84
CA ALA A 46 -15.14 6.48 -0.39
C ALA A 46 -16.43 6.79 -1.17
N THR A 47 -17.41 7.43 -0.53
CA THR A 47 -18.69 7.79 -1.13
C THR A 47 -18.67 9.18 -1.76
N SER A 48 -17.63 9.98 -1.51
CA SER A 48 -17.48 11.37 -1.93
C SER A 48 -16.50 11.52 -3.08
N GLU A 49 -16.98 11.80 -4.29
CA GLU A 49 -16.10 12.10 -5.44
C GLU A 49 -15.15 13.27 -5.17
N ARG A 50 -15.58 14.27 -4.37
CA ARG A 50 -14.74 15.39 -3.95
C ARG A 50 -13.56 14.93 -3.09
N ALA A 51 -13.80 14.06 -2.10
CA ALA A 51 -12.72 13.53 -1.26
C ALA A 51 -11.75 12.65 -2.07
N ILE A 52 -12.27 11.86 -3.01
CA ILE A 52 -11.48 11.03 -3.91
C ILE A 52 -10.62 11.89 -4.84
N ALA A 53 -11.19 12.94 -5.44
CA ALA A 53 -10.44 13.89 -6.27
C ALA A 53 -9.33 14.58 -5.46
N ALA A 54 -9.59 14.94 -4.19
CA ALA A 54 -8.59 15.50 -3.29
C ALA A 54 -7.43 14.52 -3.01
N ILE A 55 -7.70 13.20 -2.86
CA ILE A 55 -6.66 12.17 -2.74
C ILE A 55 -5.79 12.13 -3.99
N TYR A 56 -6.39 12.10 -5.19
CA TYR A 56 -5.62 12.10 -6.44
C TYR A 56 -4.75 13.33 -6.57
N ALA A 57 -5.29 14.51 -6.23
CA ALA A 57 -4.55 15.78 -6.26
C ALA A 57 -3.40 15.80 -5.23
N ALA A 58 -3.66 15.44 -3.95
CA ALA A 58 -2.65 15.43 -2.90
C ALA A 58 -1.46 14.52 -3.22
N LYS A 59 -1.73 13.39 -3.88
CA LYS A 59 -0.74 12.37 -4.24
C LYS A 59 -0.11 12.59 -5.61
N GLU A 60 -0.62 13.51 -6.44
CA GLU A 60 -0.26 13.61 -7.88
C GLU A 60 -0.45 12.26 -8.58
N ARG A 61 -1.60 11.59 -8.30
CA ARG A 61 -1.87 10.24 -8.76
C ARG A 61 -2.76 10.25 -10.01
N PRO A 62 -2.46 9.43 -11.03
CA PRO A 62 -3.34 9.27 -12.18
C PRO A 62 -4.72 8.69 -11.81
N VAL A 63 -5.80 9.29 -12.31
CA VAL A 63 -7.18 8.92 -11.98
C VAL A 63 -7.62 7.54 -12.51
N PHE A 64 -6.94 7.00 -13.51
CA PHE A 64 -7.21 5.66 -14.05
C PHE A 64 -6.73 4.51 -13.14
N ASN A 65 -6.07 4.81 -12.02
CA ASN A 65 -5.53 3.82 -11.10
C ASN A 65 -6.47 3.69 -9.89
N PRO A 66 -7.32 2.62 -9.81
CA PRO A 66 -8.36 2.50 -8.81
C PRO A 66 -7.82 2.50 -7.38
N LEU A 67 -8.71 2.77 -6.43
CA LEU A 67 -8.41 2.81 -5.00
C LEU A 67 -9.01 1.60 -4.30
N ILE A 68 -8.42 1.20 -3.16
CA ILE A 68 -8.96 0.18 -2.28
C ILE A 68 -9.83 0.87 -1.24
N ALA A 69 -11.10 0.46 -1.14
CA ALA A 69 -11.99 0.89 -0.08
C ALA A 69 -11.81 0.00 1.16
N HIS A 70 -11.61 0.65 2.30
CA HIS A 70 -11.45 0.02 3.60
C HIS A 70 -12.80 0.03 4.33
N VAL A 71 -13.19 -1.13 4.83
CA VAL A 71 -14.45 -1.36 5.54
C VAL A 71 -14.18 -1.93 6.92
N LEU A 72 -15.16 -1.86 7.81
CA LEU A 72 -14.99 -2.30 9.19
C LEU A 72 -14.82 -3.82 9.30
N ASP A 73 -15.58 -4.57 8.50
CA ASP A 73 -15.65 -6.03 8.54
C ASP A 73 -16.21 -6.63 7.23
N GLY A 74 -16.37 -7.96 7.21
CA GLY A 74 -16.91 -8.68 6.06
C GLY A 74 -18.38 -8.37 5.77
N GLU A 75 -19.18 -8.06 6.78
CA GLU A 75 -20.59 -7.67 6.60
C GLU A 75 -20.69 -6.32 5.89
N ALA A 76 -19.88 -5.35 6.32
CA ALA A 76 -19.77 -4.06 5.63
C ALA A 76 -19.28 -4.22 4.19
N ALA A 77 -18.36 -5.16 3.94
CA ALA A 77 -17.89 -5.45 2.58
C ALA A 77 -18.99 -6.03 1.68
N MET A 78 -19.81 -6.93 2.20
CA MET A 78 -20.92 -7.54 1.43
C MET A 78 -22.04 -6.55 1.09
N ARG A 79 -22.09 -5.38 1.71
CA ARG A 79 -22.95 -4.28 1.27
C ARG A 79 -22.43 -3.55 0.03
N GLU A 80 -21.12 -3.58 -0.17
CA GLU A 80 -20.46 -2.87 -1.29
C GLU A 80 -20.18 -3.79 -2.49
N ALA A 81 -20.09 -5.12 -2.30
CA ALA A 81 -19.74 -6.08 -3.36
C ALA A 81 -20.50 -7.40 -3.28
N VAL A 82 -20.62 -8.06 -4.43
CA VAL A 82 -21.19 -9.42 -4.55
C VAL A 82 -20.08 -10.44 -4.41
N PHE A 83 -19.98 -11.11 -3.26
CA PHE A 83 -18.96 -12.12 -2.98
C PHE A 83 -19.43 -13.50 -3.42
N ASN A 84 -18.66 -14.17 -4.28
CA ASN A 84 -18.78 -15.59 -4.57
C ASN A 84 -18.23 -16.44 -3.40
N ALA A 85 -18.27 -17.77 -3.52
CA ALA A 85 -17.81 -18.68 -2.46
C ALA A 85 -16.33 -18.48 -2.13
N ASP A 86 -15.46 -18.29 -3.13
CA ASP A 86 -14.02 -18.06 -2.92
C ASP A 86 -13.75 -16.75 -2.18
N ALA A 87 -14.39 -15.66 -2.60
CA ALA A 87 -14.24 -14.37 -1.94
C ALA A 87 -14.67 -14.43 -0.46
N ARG A 88 -15.75 -15.16 -0.15
CA ARG A 88 -16.22 -15.37 1.22
C ARG A 88 -15.24 -16.20 2.04
N ALA A 89 -14.73 -17.31 1.49
CA ALA A 89 -13.75 -18.16 2.17
C ALA A 89 -12.46 -17.38 2.48
N LEU A 90 -11.95 -16.62 1.52
CA LEU A 90 -10.76 -15.79 1.71
C LEU A 90 -11.00 -14.66 2.71
N ALA A 91 -12.16 -13.99 2.67
CA ALA A 91 -12.52 -12.96 3.63
C ALA A 91 -12.61 -13.54 5.05
N GLN A 92 -13.25 -14.69 5.23
CA GLN A 92 -13.37 -15.36 6.52
C GLN A 92 -12.00 -15.75 7.11
N ALA A 93 -11.06 -16.19 6.26
CA ALA A 93 -9.75 -16.64 6.70
C ALA A 93 -8.78 -15.50 7.03
N PHE A 94 -8.87 -14.37 6.29
CA PHE A 94 -7.83 -13.33 6.33
C PHE A 94 -8.32 -11.95 6.74
N TRP A 95 -9.60 -11.76 7.07
CA TRP A 95 -10.13 -10.50 7.57
C TRP A 95 -10.58 -10.62 9.04
N PRO A 96 -10.27 -9.59 9.85
CA PRO A 96 -9.50 -8.40 9.56
C PRO A 96 -8.03 -8.69 9.28
N GLY A 97 -7.46 -8.09 8.19
CA GLY A 97 -6.07 -8.37 7.85
C GLY A 97 -5.59 -7.82 6.49
N PRO A 98 -4.39 -8.25 6.06
CA PRO A 98 -3.69 -7.67 4.93
C PRO A 98 -4.07 -8.29 3.58
N LEU A 99 -5.36 -8.63 3.39
CA LEU A 99 -5.91 -9.13 2.12
C LEU A 99 -6.88 -8.11 1.52
N THR A 100 -6.73 -7.82 0.25
CA THR A 100 -7.68 -7.06 -0.57
C THR A 100 -8.36 -8.00 -1.55
N LEU A 101 -9.69 -7.97 -1.58
CA LEU A 101 -10.52 -8.73 -2.51
C LEU A 101 -11.15 -7.78 -3.53
N ILE A 102 -11.09 -8.15 -4.81
CA ILE A 102 -11.83 -7.46 -5.87
C ILE A 102 -12.99 -8.35 -6.27
N ALA A 103 -14.19 -7.81 -6.17
CA ALA A 103 -15.42 -8.49 -6.52
C ALA A 103 -16.35 -7.56 -7.33
N PRO A 104 -17.36 -8.08 -8.04
CA PRO A 104 -18.36 -7.25 -8.70
C PRO A 104 -19.00 -6.29 -7.68
N ALA A 105 -19.14 -5.03 -8.05
CA ALA A 105 -19.83 -4.05 -7.21
C ALA A 105 -21.28 -4.45 -6.99
N ALA A 106 -21.78 -4.35 -5.77
CA ALA A 106 -23.19 -4.58 -5.49
C ALA A 106 -24.05 -3.48 -6.12
N PRO A 107 -25.32 -3.73 -6.49
CA PRO A 107 -26.21 -2.69 -7.03
C PRO A 107 -26.33 -1.45 -6.14
N GLN A 108 -26.23 -1.64 -4.81
CA GLN A 108 -26.26 -0.57 -3.80
C GLN A 108 -24.87 -0.09 -3.37
N CYS A 109 -23.81 -0.44 -4.11
CA CYS A 109 -22.45 -0.05 -3.78
C CYS A 109 -22.30 1.46 -3.64
N ARG A 110 -21.88 1.93 -2.46
CA ARG A 110 -21.70 3.35 -2.15
C ARG A 110 -20.32 3.88 -2.55
N VAL A 111 -19.36 2.98 -2.83
CA VAL A 111 -18.03 3.39 -3.28
C VAL A 111 -18.15 4.07 -4.64
N ALA A 112 -17.82 5.35 -4.68
CA ALA A 112 -18.00 6.19 -5.86
C ALA A 112 -17.26 5.63 -7.10
N LEU A 113 -17.82 5.88 -8.28
CA LEU A 113 -17.29 5.37 -9.55
C LEU A 113 -15.88 5.87 -9.82
N LEU A 114 -15.56 7.09 -9.41
CA LEU A 114 -14.21 7.67 -9.50
C LEU A 114 -13.17 6.84 -8.70
N ALA A 115 -13.52 6.33 -7.50
CA ALA A 115 -12.64 5.46 -6.72
C ALA A 115 -12.39 4.11 -7.40
N ARG A 116 -13.37 3.63 -8.15
CA ARG A 116 -13.32 2.39 -8.92
C ARG A 116 -12.69 2.57 -10.32
N ALA A 117 -12.27 3.79 -10.66
CA ALA A 117 -11.76 4.15 -12.00
C ALA A 117 -12.70 3.75 -13.14
N GLY A 118 -14.02 3.88 -12.93
CA GLY A 118 -15.05 3.53 -13.91
C GLY A 118 -15.37 2.03 -14.01
N LEU A 119 -14.81 1.17 -13.16
CA LEU A 119 -15.02 -0.28 -13.22
C LEU A 119 -16.33 -0.72 -12.54
N ASP A 120 -16.92 -1.82 -13.03
CA ASP A 120 -18.06 -2.51 -12.43
C ASP A 120 -17.65 -3.40 -11.22
N SER A 121 -16.40 -3.36 -10.83
CA SER A 121 -15.85 -4.06 -9.69
C SER A 121 -15.34 -3.07 -8.63
N VAL A 122 -15.25 -3.53 -7.39
CA VAL A 122 -14.71 -2.77 -6.27
C VAL A 122 -13.65 -3.57 -5.54
N ALA A 123 -12.56 -2.89 -5.14
CA ALA A 123 -11.51 -3.47 -4.30
C ALA A 123 -11.79 -3.12 -2.84
N LEU A 124 -11.92 -4.15 -1.99
CA LEU A 124 -12.30 -4.02 -0.57
C LEU A 124 -11.27 -4.67 0.33
N ARG A 125 -11.09 -4.08 1.52
CA ARG A 125 -10.25 -4.63 2.58
C ARG A 125 -10.83 -4.28 3.95
N ALA A 126 -10.80 -5.23 4.90
CA ALA A 126 -11.02 -4.96 6.32
C ALA A 126 -9.67 -5.01 7.04
N PRO A 127 -9.04 -3.86 7.39
CA PRO A 127 -7.72 -3.83 8.03
C PRO A 127 -7.79 -4.33 9.47
N SER A 128 -6.67 -4.90 9.98
CA SER A 128 -6.60 -5.39 11.37
C SER A 128 -6.12 -4.34 12.37
N HIS A 129 -5.47 -3.27 11.92
CA HIS A 129 -4.91 -2.25 12.81
C HIS A 129 -6.01 -1.51 13.60
N PRO A 130 -5.91 -1.44 14.95
CA PRO A 130 -6.98 -0.89 15.79
C PRO A 130 -7.32 0.57 15.45
N VAL A 131 -6.32 1.41 15.19
CA VAL A 131 -6.54 2.82 14.81
C VAL A 131 -7.30 2.94 13.48
N ALA A 132 -6.93 2.14 12.46
CA ALA A 132 -7.65 2.14 11.19
C ALA A 132 -9.12 1.74 11.37
N ARG A 133 -9.39 0.69 12.15
CA ARG A 133 -10.75 0.23 12.46
C ARG A 133 -11.55 1.28 13.22
N ALA A 134 -10.95 1.88 14.26
CA ALA A 134 -11.60 2.94 15.03
C ALA A 134 -11.91 4.18 14.16
N LEU A 135 -10.99 4.57 13.25
CA LEU A 135 -11.20 5.69 12.34
C LEU A 135 -12.32 5.40 11.32
N ILE A 136 -12.38 4.17 10.75
CA ILE A 136 -13.48 3.74 9.87
C ILE A 136 -14.83 3.81 10.62
N ALA A 137 -14.87 3.32 11.86
CA ALA A 137 -16.07 3.40 12.70
C ALA A 137 -16.46 4.86 13.01
N ALA A 138 -15.49 5.72 13.36
CA ALA A 138 -15.72 7.14 13.62
C ALA A 138 -16.19 7.91 12.38
N ALA A 139 -15.73 7.55 11.18
CA ALA A 139 -16.18 8.13 9.93
C ALA A 139 -17.61 7.67 9.56
N GLY A 140 -18.00 6.44 9.90
CA GLY A 140 -19.33 5.87 9.62
C GLY A 140 -19.57 5.50 8.14
N VAL A 141 -18.54 5.58 7.31
CA VAL A 141 -18.57 5.29 5.87
C VAL A 141 -17.34 4.46 5.47
N PRO A 142 -17.37 3.73 4.34
CA PRO A 142 -16.16 3.16 3.77
C PRO A 142 -15.12 4.25 3.46
N LEU A 143 -13.84 3.94 3.67
CA LEU A 143 -12.75 4.88 3.41
C LEU A 143 -11.87 4.36 2.27
N VAL A 144 -11.69 5.11 1.20
CA VAL A 144 -10.58 4.82 0.27
C VAL A 144 -9.26 5.20 0.94
N ALA A 145 -8.26 4.33 0.84
CA ALA A 145 -6.95 4.61 1.44
C ALA A 145 -5.79 4.01 0.63
N PRO A 146 -5.34 4.67 -0.45
CA PRO A 146 -4.05 4.34 -1.06
C PRO A 146 -2.91 4.64 -0.06
N SER A 147 -1.69 4.10 -0.28
CA SER A 147 -0.52 4.44 0.55
C SER A 147 -0.32 5.96 0.66
N ALA A 148 0.04 6.48 1.83
CA ALA A 148 0.09 7.92 2.11
C ALA A 148 1.43 8.56 1.68
N ASN A 149 1.85 8.36 0.43
CA ASN A 149 3.04 8.95 -0.22
C ASN A 149 2.66 9.63 -1.53
N ARG A 150 3.54 10.44 -2.10
CA ARG A 150 3.41 10.91 -3.49
C ARG A 150 3.44 9.71 -4.43
N SER A 151 2.69 9.77 -5.54
CA SER A 151 2.56 8.65 -6.48
C SER A 151 3.92 8.20 -7.01
N GLY A 152 4.14 6.89 -7.09
CA GLY A 152 5.40 6.31 -7.56
C GLY A 152 6.52 6.21 -6.49
N HIS A 153 6.47 6.98 -5.41
CA HIS A 153 7.47 6.96 -4.34
C HIS A 153 7.34 5.74 -3.42
N VAL A 154 8.37 5.54 -2.59
CA VAL A 154 8.43 4.46 -1.58
C VAL A 154 7.27 4.60 -0.60
N SER A 155 6.53 3.51 -0.31
CA SER A 155 5.39 3.52 0.60
C SER A 155 5.80 3.91 2.03
N PRO A 156 4.94 4.64 2.78
CA PRO A 156 5.25 5.10 4.13
C PRO A 156 4.91 4.02 5.16
N THR A 157 5.86 3.72 6.05
CA THR A 157 5.71 2.80 7.19
C THR A 157 5.77 3.51 8.54
N ARG A 158 5.91 4.83 8.55
CA ARG A 158 5.92 5.72 9.73
C ARG A 158 5.23 7.04 9.40
N ALA A 159 4.70 7.73 10.41
CA ALA A 159 4.11 9.05 10.25
C ALA A 159 5.10 10.08 9.66
N ALA A 160 6.38 10.01 10.06
CA ALA A 160 7.42 10.88 9.50
C ALA A 160 7.61 10.71 7.98
N HIS A 161 7.40 9.49 7.43
CA HIS A 161 7.45 9.27 5.98
C HIS A 161 6.28 9.95 5.27
N VAL A 162 5.08 9.95 5.90
CA VAL A 162 3.90 10.63 5.38
C VAL A 162 4.13 12.14 5.37
N LEU A 163 4.62 12.68 6.48
CA LEU A 163 4.90 14.12 6.60
C LEU A 163 5.91 14.59 5.54
N ALA A 164 6.99 13.81 5.32
CA ALA A 164 8.00 14.12 4.30
C ALA A 164 7.42 14.21 2.87
N ASP A 165 6.38 13.44 2.56
CA ASP A 165 5.79 13.37 1.21
C ASP A 165 4.56 14.30 1.05
N LEU A 166 3.76 14.51 2.11
CA LEU A 166 2.42 15.09 2.01
C LEU A 166 2.18 16.29 2.96
N ASP A 167 3.23 16.88 3.56
CA ASP A 167 3.07 18.09 4.37
C ASP A 167 2.42 19.23 3.54
N GLY A 168 1.50 19.95 4.15
CA GLY A 168 0.72 21.00 3.51
C GLY A 168 -0.35 20.51 2.52
N ARG A 169 -0.47 19.20 2.27
CA ARG A 169 -1.39 18.60 1.27
C ARG A 169 -2.59 17.89 1.90
N ILE A 170 -2.49 17.49 3.15
CA ILE A 170 -3.50 16.74 3.91
C ILE A 170 -3.77 17.39 5.24
N ASP A 171 -4.86 17.01 5.92
CA ASP A 171 -5.30 17.69 7.13
C ASP A 171 -4.64 17.14 8.40
N LEU A 172 -4.56 15.80 8.52
CA LEU A 172 -4.13 15.12 9.72
C LEU A 172 -3.34 13.85 9.44
N ILE A 173 -2.33 13.59 10.26
CA ILE A 173 -1.64 12.30 10.38
C ILE A 173 -1.93 11.75 11.76
N LEU A 174 -2.48 10.53 11.86
CA LEU A 174 -2.61 9.78 13.10
C LEU A 174 -1.35 8.93 13.27
N ASP A 175 -0.49 9.29 14.22
CA ASP A 175 0.76 8.57 14.48
C ASP A 175 0.54 7.46 15.51
N ALA A 176 0.71 6.20 15.09
CA ALA A 176 0.73 5.03 15.98
C ALA A 176 2.07 4.24 15.87
N GLY A 177 3.14 4.94 15.49
CA GLY A 177 4.45 4.32 15.31
C GLY A 177 4.60 3.57 13.98
N PRO A 178 5.58 2.66 13.88
CA PRO A 178 5.85 1.90 12.65
C PRO A 178 4.79 0.84 12.40
N THR A 179 4.52 0.56 11.12
CA THR A 179 3.65 -0.53 10.70
C THR A 179 4.31 -1.89 10.92
N SER A 180 3.55 -2.92 11.27
CA SER A 180 4.10 -4.22 11.66
C SER A 180 4.53 -5.10 10.50
N LEU A 181 3.88 -4.99 9.31
CA LEU A 181 4.15 -5.86 8.15
C LEU A 181 5.03 -5.20 7.08
N GLY A 182 5.01 -3.87 6.98
CA GLY A 182 5.86 -3.10 6.07
C GLY A 182 5.60 -3.28 4.57
N LEU A 183 4.71 -4.19 4.16
CA LEU A 183 4.31 -4.42 2.77
C LEU A 183 2.80 -4.22 2.62
N GLU A 184 2.36 -3.77 1.44
CA GLU A 184 0.94 -3.62 1.15
C GLU A 184 0.21 -4.96 1.13
N SER A 185 -1.12 -4.88 1.20
CA SER A 185 -2.01 -6.05 1.13
C SER A 185 -1.79 -6.88 -0.13
N THR A 186 -1.95 -8.19 0.00
CA THR A 186 -2.13 -9.09 -1.15
C THR A 186 -3.45 -8.77 -1.83
N ILE A 187 -3.50 -8.78 -3.17
CA ILE A 187 -4.73 -8.48 -3.93
C ILE A 187 -5.13 -9.69 -4.74
N VAL A 188 -6.36 -10.16 -4.50
CA VAL A 188 -6.97 -11.27 -5.25
C VAL A 188 -8.24 -10.77 -5.93
N ALA A 189 -8.38 -11.03 -7.23
CA ALA A 189 -9.60 -10.78 -7.99
C ALA A 189 -10.48 -12.03 -8.01
N CYS A 190 -11.70 -11.89 -7.52
CA CYS A 190 -12.75 -12.91 -7.50
C CYS A 190 -13.90 -12.52 -8.47
N LEU A 191 -13.54 -12.23 -9.74
CA LEU A 191 -14.47 -11.73 -10.76
C LEU A 191 -14.99 -12.82 -11.70
N GLY A 192 -14.50 -14.02 -11.59
CA GLY A 192 -14.87 -15.18 -12.44
C GLY A 192 -14.77 -16.49 -11.67
N GLU A 193 -14.77 -17.61 -12.39
CA GLU A 193 -14.72 -18.94 -11.78
C GLU A 193 -13.41 -19.24 -11.03
N THR A 194 -12.29 -18.70 -11.52
CA THR A 194 -10.98 -18.89 -10.90
C THR A 194 -10.47 -17.58 -10.33
N PRO A 195 -10.25 -17.48 -9.00
CA PRO A 195 -9.66 -16.29 -8.41
C PRO A 195 -8.21 -16.12 -8.89
N ARG A 196 -7.82 -14.85 -9.11
CA ARG A 196 -6.49 -14.51 -9.66
C ARG A 196 -5.72 -13.65 -8.69
N LEU A 197 -4.46 -14.02 -8.45
CA LEU A 197 -3.55 -13.19 -7.69
C LEU A 197 -3.07 -12.02 -8.57
N LEU A 198 -3.43 -10.78 -8.20
CA LEU A 198 -3.03 -9.59 -8.95
C LEU A 198 -1.76 -8.94 -8.39
N ARG A 199 -1.59 -8.97 -7.07
CA ARG A 199 -0.42 -8.39 -6.39
C ARG A 199 0.00 -9.27 -5.23
N HIS A 200 1.25 -9.70 -5.21
CA HIS A 200 1.86 -10.27 -4.02
C HIS A 200 1.92 -9.24 -2.89
N GLY A 201 1.67 -9.65 -1.66
CA GLY A 201 1.70 -8.80 -0.47
C GLY A 201 1.91 -9.62 0.78
N ALA A 202 1.43 -9.11 1.92
CA ALA A 202 1.68 -9.70 3.23
C ALA A 202 1.02 -11.08 3.46
N VAL A 203 0.01 -11.47 2.68
CA VAL A 203 -0.52 -12.85 2.67
C VAL A 203 0.16 -13.61 1.53
N PRO A 204 0.96 -14.67 1.82
CA PRO A 204 1.60 -15.47 0.79
C PRO A 204 0.59 -16.22 -0.10
N ARG A 205 0.98 -16.49 -1.36
CA ARG A 205 0.16 -17.24 -2.33
C ARG A 205 -0.27 -18.59 -1.78
N GLU A 206 0.66 -19.29 -1.16
CA GLU A 206 0.49 -20.64 -0.63
C GLU A 206 -0.61 -20.69 0.45
N ALA A 207 -0.69 -19.65 1.29
CA ALA A 207 -1.73 -19.53 2.30
C ALA A 207 -3.13 -19.31 1.69
N LEU A 208 -3.21 -18.54 0.61
CA LEU A 208 -4.47 -18.34 -0.13
C LEU A 208 -4.93 -19.63 -0.81
N GLU A 209 -4.01 -20.34 -1.49
CA GLU A 209 -4.29 -21.60 -2.18
C GLU A 209 -4.68 -22.71 -1.21
N ALA A 210 -4.10 -22.73 0.01
CA ALA A 210 -4.50 -23.66 1.07
C ALA A 210 -5.96 -23.46 1.50
N VAL A 211 -6.42 -22.21 1.65
CA VAL A 211 -7.82 -21.89 1.98
C VAL A 211 -8.77 -22.28 0.84
N LEU A 212 -8.35 -22.04 -0.40
CA LEU A 212 -9.18 -22.32 -1.58
C LEU A 212 -9.20 -23.81 -1.97
N GLY A 213 -8.26 -24.62 -1.48
CA GLY A 213 -8.07 -26.01 -1.89
C GLY A 213 -7.66 -26.17 -3.37
N ARG A 214 -7.23 -25.09 -4.03
CA ARG A 214 -6.83 -25.05 -5.44
C ARG A 214 -5.88 -23.91 -5.75
N ALA A 215 -5.18 -24.02 -6.87
CA ALA A 215 -4.27 -22.97 -7.33
C ALA A 215 -5.00 -21.70 -7.77
N LEU A 216 -4.37 -20.55 -7.47
CA LEU A 216 -4.78 -19.24 -7.99
C LEU A 216 -4.36 -19.09 -9.45
N GLY A 217 -5.25 -18.53 -10.26
CA GLY A 217 -4.95 -18.14 -11.62
C GLY A 217 -3.82 -17.09 -11.69
N ARG A 218 -3.09 -17.09 -12.80
CA ARG A 218 -2.14 -16.01 -13.11
C ARG A 218 -2.89 -14.82 -13.67
N HIS A 219 -2.42 -13.62 -13.33
CA HIS A 219 -2.91 -12.41 -13.94
C HIS A 219 -2.02 -12.04 -15.13
N GLU A 220 -2.52 -12.30 -16.32
CA GLU A 220 -1.92 -11.80 -17.55
C GLU A 220 -2.74 -10.57 -17.98
N ARG A 221 -2.11 -9.41 -17.97
CA ARG A 221 -2.75 -8.18 -18.42
C ARG A 221 -2.56 -8.05 -19.93
N ALA A 222 -3.65 -8.04 -20.67
CA ALA A 222 -3.61 -7.71 -22.09
C ALA A 222 -3.12 -6.25 -22.29
N PRO A 223 -2.36 -5.96 -23.35
CA PRO A 223 -1.97 -4.59 -23.67
C PRO A 223 -3.21 -3.67 -23.74
N GLY A 224 -3.15 -2.51 -23.07
CA GLY A 224 -4.25 -1.55 -23.04
C GLY A 224 -5.40 -1.87 -22.09
N ALA A 225 -5.44 -3.04 -21.45
CA ALA A 225 -6.50 -3.37 -20.47
C ALA A 225 -6.44 -2.44 -19.25
N ALA A 226 -7.63 -2.08 -18.71
CA ALA A 226 -7.75 -1.28 -17.51
C ALA A 226 -7.04 -1.91 -16.31
N LEU A 227 -6.51 -1.07 -15.41
CA LEU A 227 -5.94 -1.54 -14.15
C LEU A 227 -7.07 -1.94 -13.21
N LEU A 228 -7.08 -3.18 -12.75
CA LEU A 228 -8.06 -3.67 -11.78
C LEU A 228 -7.71 -3.30 -10.34
N ALA A 229 -6.45 -2.93 -10.06
CA ALA A 229 -5.95 -2.68 -8.71
C ALA A 229 -4.77 -1.71 -8.69
N PRO A 230 -4.48 -1.06 -7.54
CA PRO A 230 -3.28 -0.25 -7.37
C PRO A 230 -2.01 -1.10 -7.29
N GLY A 231 -0.85 -0.48 -7.63
CA GLY A 231 0.46 -1.13 -7.58
C GLY A 231 0.74 -2.11 -8.72
N LEU A 232 -0.03 -2.04 -9.82
CA LEU A 232 0.19 -2.84 -11.03
C LEU A 232 0.96 -2.09 -12.12
N LEU A 233 1.35 -0.84 -11.89
CA LEU A 233 2.22 -0.09 -12.79
C LEU A 233 3.62 -0.71 -12.84
N ALA A 234 4.28 -0.64 -13.99
CA ALA A 234 5.61 -1.21 -14.17
C ALA A 234 6.64 -0.56 -13.24
N SER A 235 6.66 0.78 -13.16
CA SER A 235 7.49 1.54 -12.22
C SER A 235 6.62 2.01 -11.05
N HIS A 236 7.01 1.67 -9.83
CA HIS A 236 6.35 2.04 -8.58
C HIS A 236 7.30 1.77 -7.40
N TYR A 237 7.07 2.41 -6.24
CA TYR A 237 7.91 2.27 -5.03
C TYR A 237 9.36 2.76 -5.20
N ALA A 238 9.60 3.62 -6.19
CA ALA A 238 10.94 3.98 -6.60
C ALA A 238 11.56 5.06 -5.69
N PRO A 239 12.72 4.80 -5.05
CA PRO A 239 13.55 5.84 -4.46
C PRO A 239 14.15 6.71 -5.57
N ARG A 240 14.78 7.85 -5.22
CA ARG A 240 15.50 8.68 -6.20
C ARG A 240 16.71 7.95 -6.77
N ALA A 241 17.42 7.20 -5.91
CA ALA A 241 18.52 6.33 -6.29
C ALA A 241 18.05 5.17 -7.19
N GLY A 242 18.89 4.76 -8.14
CA GLY A 242 18.69 3.52 -8.89
C GLY A 242 18.88 2.29 -8.00
N LEU A 243 18.27 1.14 -8.37
CA LEU A 243 18.48 -0.12 -7.70
C LEU A 243 19.21 -1.12 -8.61
N ARG A 244 20.30 -1.72 -8.11
CA ARG A 244 21.00 -2.84 -8.73
C ARG A 244 20.66 -4.12 -7.96
N LEU A 245 19.73 -4.91 -8.54
CA LEU A 245 19.20 -6.11 -7.90
C LEU A 245 20.14 -7.31 -7.98
N ALA A 246 19.96 -8.28 -7.08
CA ALA A 246 20.74 -9.50 -6.96
C ALA A 246 22.26 -9.23 -6.90
N ALA A 247 22.63 -8.17 -6.20
CA ALA A 247 24.01 -7.77 -6.01
C ALA A 247 24.74 -8.77 -5.08
N THR A 248 25.92 -9.18 -5.48
CA THR A 248 26.83 -10.02 -4.66
C THR A 248 27.96 -9.21 -4.03
N ASP A 249 28.05 -7.94 -4.37
CA ASP A 249 28.97 -6.94 -3.84
C ASP A 249 28.32 -5.54 -3.85
N ALA A 250 28.96 -4.56 -3.24
CA ALA A 250 28.62 -3.15 -3.38
C ALA A 250 29.90 -2.30 -3.38
N ALA A 251 29.94 -1.35 -4.32
CA ALA A 251 31.09 -0.48 -4.50
C ALA A 251 31.11 0.66 -3.44
N PRO A 252 32.25 1.34 -3.20
CA PRO A 252 32.37 2.42 -2.22
C PRO A 252 31.45 3.63 -2.47
N PHE A 253 30.94 3.79 -3.69
CA PHE A 253 30.02 4.87 -4.06
C PHE A 253 28.55 4.41 -4.13
N GLU A 254 28.24 3.17 -3.73
CA GLU A 254 26.90 2.61 -3.63
C GLU A 254 26.45 2.54 -2.17
N ALA A 255 25.15 2.63 -1.95
CA ALA A 255 24.52 2.16 -0.73
C ALA A 255 24.20 0.66 -0.87
N ALA A 256 24.13 -0.08 0.25
CA ALA A 256 23.79 -1.50 0.24
C ALA A 256 22.51 -1.77 1.05
N LEU A 257 21.53 -2.39 0.41
CA LEU A 257 20.38 -3.02 1.05
C LEU A 257 20.65 -4.51 1.14
N ASP A 258 21.10 -4.93 2.31
CA ASP A 258 21.57 -6.28 2.59
C ASP A 258 20.45 -7.22 3.06
N PHE A 259 20.71 -8.51 3.06
CA PHE A 259 19.84 -9.54 3.61
C PHE A 259 20.67 -10.73 4.09
N GLY A 260 20.60 -11.05 5.39
CA GLY A 260 21.34 -12.14 6.00
C GLY A 260 22.88 -11.97 5.93
N GLY A 261 23.36 -10.73 5.87
CA GLY A 261 24.78 -10.43 5.81
C GLY A 261 25.45 -10.74 4.47
N ALA A 262 24.70 -10.98 3.38
CA ALA A 262 25.25 -11.34 2.07
C ALA A 262 26.19 -10.28 1.48
N LEU A 263 26.00 -9.00 1.84
CA LEU A 263 26.86 -7.87 1.44
C LEU A 263 27.75 -7.36 2.58
N SER A 264 27.94 -8.15 3.66
CA SER A 264 28.69 -7.70 4.85
C SER A 264 30.16 -7.40 4.59
N ALA A 265 30.78 -8.07 3.63
CA ALA A 265 32.16 -7.87 3.22
C ALA A 265 32.33 -6.82 2.11
N SER A 266 31.25 -6.20 1.62
CA SER A 266 31.29 -5.21 0.55
C SER A 266 31.86 -3.87 1.05
N ALA A 267 32.34 -3.05 0.09
CA ALA A 267 32.92 -1.73 0.36
C ALA A 267 31.87 -0.60 0.34
N ALA A 268 30.58 -0.91 0.47
CA ALA A 268 29.48 0.07 0.41
C ALA A 268 29.69 1.26 1.36
N ALA A 269 29.37 2.47 0.89
CA ALA A 269 29.47 3.70 1.69
C ALA A 269 28.52 3.69 2.91
N THR A 270 27.36 3.08 2.76
CA THR A 270 26.40 2.82 3.85
C THR A 270 25.67 1.51 3.59
N ARG A 271 25.33 0.78 4.66
CA ARG A 271 24.67 -0.52 4.55
C ARG A 271 23.56 -0.65 5.61
N LEU A 272 22.41 -1.11 5.18
CA LEU A 272 21.32 -1.54 6.05
C LEU A 272 20.92 -2.97 5.71
N ASP A 273 20.88 -3.84 6.69
CA ASP A 273 20.44 -5.22 6.53
C ASP A 273 18.94 -5.31 6.83
N LEU A 274 18.18 -5.86 5.90
CA LEU A 274 16.75 -6.07 6.05
C LEU A 274 16.41 -7.04 7.19
N SER A 275 17.24 -8.08 7.36
CA SER A 275 17.19 -9.02 8.44
C SER A 275 18.55 -9.75 8.56
N PRO A 276 19.35 -9.47 9.58
CA PRO A 276 20.60 -10.22 9.83
C PRO A 276 20.38 -11.73 10.03
N ALA A 277 19.18 -12.11 10.53
CA ALA A 277 18.78 -13.51 10.70
C ALA A 277 18.21 -14.16 9.43
N ALA A 278 18.18 -13.45 8.30
CA ALA A 278 17.55 -13.86 7.05
C ALA A 278 16.05 -14.21 7.21
N ASP A 279 15.35 -13.57 8.16
CA ASP A 279 13.91 -13.70 8.36
C ASP A 279 13.16 -12.82 7.37
N LEU A 280 12.25 -13.43 6.59
CA LEU A 280 11.49 -12.71 5.56
C LEU A 280 10.40 -11.78 6.12
N ALA A 281 9.89 -12.04 7.34
CA ALA A 281 8.90 -11.16 7.96
C ALA A 281 9.56 -9.89 8.46
N GLU A 282 10.73 -10.00 9.10
CA GLU A 282 11.56 -8.87 9.49
C GLU A 282 12.01 -8.07 8.26
N ALA A 283 12.47 -8.76 7.21
CA ALA A 283 12.87 -8.11 5.96
C ALA A 283 11.74 -7.33 5.30
N ALA A 284 10.52 -7.88 5.30
CA ALA A 284 9.34 -7.21 4.79
C ALA A 284 9.01 -5.94 5.60
N ALA A 285 9.04 -6.03 6.93
CA ALA A 285 8.77 -4.90 7.83
C ALA A 285 9.77 -3.75 7.64
N ASN A 286 11.03 -4.07 7.36
CA ASN A 286 12.11 -3.11 7.20
C ASN A 286 12.25 -2.53 5.78
N LEU A 287 11.70 -3.18 4.73
CA LEU A 287 11.98 -2.88 3.34
C LEU A 287 11.86 -1.39 3.00
N PHE A 288 10.69 -0.81 3.20
CA PHE A 288 10.43 0.58 2.80
C PHE A 288 11.14 1.59 3.69
N ALA A 289 11.28 1.30 4.99
CA ALA A 289 12.03 2.16 5.91
C ALA A 289 13.51 2.23 5.51
N HIS A 290 14.14 1.09 5.23
CA HIS A 290 15.53 1.02 4.81
C HIS A 290 15.75 1.64 3.43
N LEU A 291 14.85 1.40 2.45
CA LEU A 291 14.93 2.07 1.15
C LEU A 291 14.88 3.59 1.29
N ARG A 292 14.03 4.15 2.15
CA ARG A 292 13.97 5.58 2.41
C ARG A 292 15.23 6.12 3.07
N LEU A 293 15.78 5.40 4.04
CA LEU A 293 17.03 5.78 4.72
C LEU A 293 18.22 5.76 3.75
N LEU A 294 18.35 4.71 2.93
CA LEU A 294 19.40 4.63 1.92
C LEU A 294 19.26 5.70 0.84
N ASP A 295 18.03 6.00 0.41
CA ASP A 295 17.76 7.08 -0.57
C ASP A 295 18.12 8.48 0.01
N ALA A 296 17.94 8.67 1.31
CA ALA A 296 18.30 9.90 2.01
C ALA A 296 19.83 10.11 2.12
N SER A 297 20.66 9.08 1.91
CA SER A 297 22.13 9.21 1.88
C SER A 297 22.64 10.06 0.70
N GLY A 298 21.80 10.28 -0.32
CA GLY A 298 22.16 11.04 -1.53
C GLY A 298 23.00 10.27 -2.54
N LEU A 299 23.29 8.99 -2.28
CA LEU A 299 23.98 8.13 -3.25
C LEU A 299 23.08 7.81 -4.44
N SER A 300 23.64 7.69 -5.62
CA SER A 300 22.88 7.49 -6.86
C SER A 300 22.43 6.05 -7.10
N MET A 301 23.01 5.08 -6.37
CA MET A 301 22.76 3.65 -6.56
C MET A 301 22.65 2.91 -5.22
N ILE A 302 21.70 2.00 -5.13
CA ILE A 302 21.52 1.05 -4.03
C ILE A 302 21.72 -0.36 -4.58
N ALA A 303 22.79 -1.04 -4.13
CA ALA A 303 23.01 -2.46 -4.38
C ALA A 303 22.11 -3.28 -3.44
N VAL A 304 21.33 -4.19 -4.01
CA VAL A 304 20.34 -4.99 -3.26
C VAL A 304 20.74 -6.46 -3.27
N ALA A 305 20.96 -7.04 -2.09
CA ALA A 305 21.27 -8.46 -1.93
C ALA A 305 20.20 -9.38 -2.52
N PRO A 306 20.54 -10.61 -2.93
CA PRO A 306 19.56 -11.61 -3.34
C PRO A 306 18.59 -11.95 -2.18
N ILE A 307 17.30 -12.00 -2.48
CA ILE A 307 16.23 -12.35 -1.52
C ILE A 307 15.50 -13.58 -2.05
N PRO A 308 15.15 -14.58 -1.21
CA PRO A 308 14.37 -15.75 -1.61
C PRO A 308 13.10 -15.35 -2.36
N THR A 309 12.65 -16.18 -3.32
CA THR A 309 11.50 -15.86 -4.20
C THR A 309 10.18 -16.48 -3.76
N THR A 310 10.16 -17.18 -2.62
CA THR A 310 8.99 -17.88 -2.05
C THR A 310 8.41 -17.12 -0.86
N GLY A 311 7.18 -17.39 -0.50
CA GLY A 311 6.51 -16.75 0.64
C GLY A 311 6.49 -15.22 0.53
N LEU A 312 6.84 -14.53 1.60
CA LEU A 312 6.96 -13.05 1.63
C LEU A 312 8.06 -12.53 0.69
N GLY A 313 9.07 -13.33 0.39
CA GLY A 313 10.13 -12.97 -0.54
C GLY A 313 9.62 -12.69 -1.95
N ALA A 314 8.54 -13.36 -2.39
CA ALA A 314 7.87 -13.06 -3.66
C ALA A 314 7.35 -11.61 -3.69
N ALA A 315 6.77 -11.13 -2.57
CA ALA A 315 6.27 -9.76 -2.46
C ALA A 315 7.42 -8.74 -2.37
N ILE A 316 8.46 -9.02 -1.60
CA ILE A 316 9.66 -8.16 -1.49
C ILE A 316 10.30 -7.99 -2.88
N ASN A 317 10.55 -9.09 -3.59
CA ASN A 317 11.13 -9.06 -4.94
C ASN A 317 10.22 -8.35 -5.96
N ASP A 318 8.89 -8.46 -5.86
CA ASP A 318 7.97 -7.69 -6.71
C ASP A 318 8.15 -6.18 -6.49
N ARG A 319 8.25 -5.72 -5.22
CA ARG A 319 8.47 -4.32 -4.87
C ARG A 319 9.82 -3.81 -5.39
N LEU A 320 10.88 -4.58 -5.19
CA LEU A 320 12.23 -4.23 -5.64
C LEU A 320 12.33 -4.15 -7.17
N ARG A 321 11.72 -5.10 -7.89
CA ARG A 321 11.68 -5.04 -9.37
C ARG A 321 10.95 -3.80 -9.88
N ARG A 322 9.82 -3.42 -9.28
CA ARG A 322 9.09 -2.19 -9.64
C ARG A 322 9.84 -0.93 -9.25
N ALA A 323 10.57 -0.95 -8.14
CA ALA A 323 11.40 0.15 -7.71
C ALA A 323 12.63 0.36 -8.62
N ALA A 324 13.16 -0.73 -9.19
CA ALA A 324 14.29 -0.71 -10.13
C ALA A 324 13.86 -0.38 -11.59
N ALA A 325 12.56 -0.46 -11.90
CA ALA A 325 12.07 -0.21 -13.26
C ALA A 325 12.26 1.26 -13.65
N PRO A 326 12.62 1.56 -14.91
CA PRO A 326 12.75 2.92 -15.41
C PRO A 326 11.47 3.72 -15.14
N ARG A 327 11.62 4.93 -14.63
CA ARG A 327 10.51 5.87 -14.50
C ARG A 327 10.06 6.27 -15.88
N MET A 328 8.76 6.13 -16.16
CA MET A 328 8.22 6.76 -17.38
C MET A 328 8.34 8.26 -17.19
N VAL A 329 9.19 8.90 -17.99
CA VAL A 329 9.20 10.35 -18.12
C VAL A 329 7.90 10.67 -18.86
N GLU A 330 6.96 11.33 -18.22
CA GLU A 330 5.81 11.91 -18.92
C GLU A 330 6.39 12.99 -19.86
N THR A 331 6.38 12.69 -21.17
CA THR A 331 6.67 13.65 -22.23
C THR A 331 5.46 14.51 -22.49
#